data_8cf76ae3614ffd443d3bcec515b19346
#
_entry.id   8cf76ae3614ffd443d3bcec515b19346
#
_cell.length_a   1.000
_cell.length_b   1.000
_cell.length_c   1.000
_cell.angle_alpha   90.00
_cell.angle_beta   90.00
_cell.angle_gamma   90.00
#
_symmetry.space_group_name_H-M   'P 1'
#
loop_
_entity.id
_entity.type
_entity.pdbx_description
1 polymer ?
#
loop_
_entity_poly.entity_id
_entity_poly.type
_entity_poly.pdbx_seq_one_letter_code
_entity_poly.pdbx_strand_id
1 'polypeptide(L)'
;MDQRTIHNFVWIPLFIIGLVAVGLGVLWCVHPEPWLLDQPPNELILQTTFLDLFSAKINTYLPNYLTVIYRFLGWWLLTSGLLIIIYLRVTRLGTKLARNSLHMILFIVLIGLYYFVFSFIPQSPFVPLLYVLTFLLFCSIYFSTRMVK
;
A
#
# COMPACT_ATOMS: atom_id res chain seq x y z
N MET A 1 5.91 16.47 -26.49
CA MET A 1 5.03 16.49 -25.32
C MET A 1 5.40 17.70 -24.47
N ASP A 2 4.44 18.50 -24.07
CA ASP A 2 4.68 19.69 -23.24
C ASP A 2 5.21 19.31 -21.86
N GLN A 3 6.09 20.15 -21.26
CA GLN A 3 6.71 19.91 -19.96
C GLN A 3 5.66 19.78 -18.83
N ARG A 4 4.56 20.52 -18.93
CA ARG A 4 3.44 20.42 -17.99
C ARG A 4 2.79 19.03 -18.03
N THR A 5 2.60 18.49 -19.22
CA THR A 5 2.05 17.14 -19.42
C THR A 5 2.99 16.08 -18.87
N ILE A 6 4.31 16.19 -19.12
CA ILE A 6 5.32 15.28 -18.56
C ILE A 6 5.28 15.33 -17.04
N HIS A 7 5.24 16.53 -16.45
CA HIS A 7 5.14 16.71 -15.00
C HIS A 7 3.91 16.01 -14.42
N ASN A 8 2.74 16.13 -15.07
CA ASN A 8 1.52 15.47 -14.64
C ASN A 8 1.67 13.93 -14.65
N PHE A 9 2.32 13.35 -15.67
CA PHE A 9 2.60 11.91 -15.74
C PHE A 9 3.61 11.43 -14.69
N VAL A 10 4.40 12.31 -14.10
CA VAL A 10 5.24 11.99 -12.93
C VAL A 10 4.44 12.10 -11.64
N TRP A 11 3.69 13.19 -11.47
CA TRP A 11 3.04 13.53 -10.22
C TRP A 11 1.77 12.72 -9.94
N ILE A 12 0.89 12.57 -10.94
CA ILE A 12 -0.42 11.91 -10.77
C ILE A 12 -0.28 10.44 -10.33
N PRO A 13 0.58 9.60 -10.97
CA PRO A 13 0.74 8.23 -10.52
C PRO A 13 1.19 8.11 -9.06
N LEU A 14 2.13 8.94 -8.62
CA LEU A 14 2.59 8.94 -7.23
C LEU A 14 1.50 9.42 -6.26
N PHE A 15 0.70 10.39 -6.68
CA PHE A 15 -0.44 10.85 -5.90
C PHE A 15 -1.49 9.75 -5.73
N ILE A 16 -1.79 9.00 -6.80
CA ILE A 16 -2.69 7.85 -6.75
C ILE A 16 -2.16 6.78 -5.79
N ILE A 17 -0.85 6.47 -5.82
CA ILE A 17 -0.23 5.54 -4.87
C ILE A 17 -0.46 6.01 -3.42
N GLY A 18 -0.25 7.28 -3.14
CA GLY A 18 -0.52 7.87 -1.82
C GLY A 18 -2.00 7.77 -1.43
N LEU A 19 -2.92 8.07 -2.35
CA LEU A 19 -4.36 7.96 -2.11
C LEU A 19 -4.82 6.53 -1.83
N VAL A 20 -4.29 5.55 -2.57
CA VAL A 20 -4.57 4.12 -2.34
C VAL A 20 -4.13 3.71 -0.94
N ALA A 21 -2.92 4.11 -0.53
CA ALA A 21 -2.43 3.83 0.82
C ALA A 21 -3.32 4.46 1.90
N VAL A 22 -3.73 5.73 1.72
CA VAL A 22 -4.68 6.40 2.63
C VAL A 22 -6.01 5.65 2.67
N GLY A 23 -6.59 5.31 1.53
CA GLY A 23 -7.88 4.64 1.44
C GLY A 23 -7.87 3.26 2.11
N LEU A 24 -6.86 2.44 1.85
CA LEU A 24 -6.68 1.15 2.53
C LEU A 24 -6.45 1.33 4.02
N GLY A 25 -5.62 2.30 4.43
CA GLY A 25 -5.37 2.60 5.82
C GLY A 25 -6.64 2.97 6.58
N VAL A 26 -7.47 3.84 6.01
CA VAL A 26 -8.79 4.19 6.56
C VAL A 26 -9.67 2.95 6.66
N LEU A 27 -9.74 2.14 5.59
CA LEU A 27 -10.57 0.94 5.55
C LEU A 27 -10.24 -0.01 6.71
N TRP A 28 -8.96 -0.31 6.93
CA TRP A 28 -8.53 -1.17 8.04
C TRP A 28 -8.73 -0.54 9.43
N CYS A 29 -8.67 0.79 9.54
CA CYS A 29 -8.93 1.47 10.82
C CYS A 29 -10.40 1.44 11.23
N VAL A 30 -11.34 1.58 10.25
CA VAL A 30 -12.76 1.76 10.55
C VAL A 30 -13.58 0.47 10.45
N HIS A 31 -13.08 -0.57 9.76
CA HIS A 31 -13.81 -1.82 9.61
C HIS A 31 -14.02 -2.49 10.97
N PRO A 32 -15.25 -2.96 11.30
CA PRO A 32 -15.53 -3.62 12.57
C PRO A 32 -14.66 -4.86 12.80
N GLU A 33 -14.52 -5.69 11.75
CA GLU A 33 -13.77 -6.94 11.72
C GLU A 33 -12.70 -6.87 10.63
N PRO A 34 -11.60 -6.13 10.86
CA PRO A 34 -10.65 -5.78 9.80
C PRO A 34 -9.91 -6.99 9.22
N TRP A 35 -9.81 -8.11 9.93
CA TRP A 35 -9.23 -9.36 9.44
C TRP A 35 -10.04 -9.99 8.29
N LEU A 36 -11.34 -9.67 8.15
CA LEU A 36 -12.16 -10.16 7.03
C LEU A 36 -11.77 -9.54 5.68
N LEU A 37 -11.12 -8.40 5.68
CA LEU A 37 -10.65 -7.75 4.44
C LEU A 37 -9.57 -8.58 3.73
N ASP A 38 -8.90 -9.44 4.47
CA ASP A 38 -7.83 -10.33 3.98
C ASP A 38 -8.07 -11.79 4.43
N GLN A 39 -9.35 -12.19 4.54
CA GLN A 39 -9.76 -13.48 5.08
C GLN A 39 -9.19 -14.67 4.29
N PRO A 40 -9.35 -14.78 2.95
CA PRO A 40 -8.97 -15.98 2.24
C PRO A 40 -7.50 -16.38 2.39
N PRO A 41 -6.51 -15.45 2.22
CA PRO A 41 -5.11 -15.79 2.41
C PRO A 41 -4.77 -16.12 3.88
N ASN A 42 -5.43 -15.47 4.84
CA ASN A 42 -5.19 -15.74 6.26
C ASN A 42 -5.69 -17.15 6.65
N GLU A 43 -6.89 -17.54 6.25
CA GLU A 43 -7.42 -18.87 6.51
C GLU A 43 -6.58 -19.96 5.82
N LEU A 44 -6.03 -19.67 4.64
CA LEU A 44 -5.12 -20.59 3.95
C LEU A 44 -3.82 -20.81 4.76
N ILE A 45 -3.23 -19.74 5.29
CA ILE A 45 -2.02 -19.84 6.13
C ILE A 45 -2.32 -20.58 7.45
N LEU A 46 -3.44 -20.26 8.07
CA LEU A 46 -3.86 -20.84 9.34
C LEU A 46 -4.34 -22.29 9.20
N GLN A 47 -4.65 -22.74 7.97
CA GLN A 47 -5.27 -24.05 7.67
C GLN A 47 -6.56 -24.29 8.46
N THR A 48 -7.28 -23.22 8.80
CA THR A 48 -8.55 -23.26 9.52
C THR A 48 -9.34 -21.99 9.21
N THR A 49 -10.66 -22.03 9.38
CA THR A 49 -11.51 -20.85 9.24
C THR A 49 -11.41 -19.95 10.47
N PHE A 50 -11.66 -18.65 10.31
CA PHE A 50 -11.76 -17.76 11.47
C PHE A 50 -12.91 -18.17 12.41
N LEU A 51 -14.01 -18.73 11.87
CA LEU A 51 -15.12 -19.21 12.68
C LEU A 51 -14.66 -20.33 13.63
N ASP A 52 -13.96 -21.35 13.10
CA ASP A 52 -13.46 -22.47 13.89
C ASP A 52 -12.38 -21.99 14.88
N LEU A 53 -11.48 -21.14 14.43
CA LEU A 53 -10.41 -20.59 15.25
C LEU A 53 -10.96 -19.83 16.47
N PHE A 54 -11.99 -19.01 16.29
CA PHE A 54 -12.58 -18.20 17.37
C PHE A 54 -13.54 -18.99 18.26
N SER A 55 -14.06 -20.12 17.78
CA SER A 55 -14.92 -21.01 18.60
C SER A 55 -14.15 -21.70 19.74
N ALA A 56 -12.85 -21.87 19.59
CA ALA A 56 -12.01 -22.49 20.62
C ALA A 56 -11.89 -21.58 21.85
N LYS A 57 -12.22 -22.12 23.03
CA LYS A 57 -12.26 -21.38 24.30
C LYS A 57 -10.94 -20.65 24.63
N ILE A 58 -9.81 -21.21 24.22
CA ILE A 58 -8.50 -20.59 24.41
C ILE A 58 -8.32 -19.31 23.59
N ASN A 59 -9.09 -19.16 22.51
CA ASN A 59 -9.00 -18.06 21.56
C ASN A 59 -10.05 -16.95 21.78
N THR A 60 -10.73 -16.94 22.92
CA THR A 60 -11.83 -16.00 23.23
C THR A 60 -11.44 -14.52 22.99
N TYR A 61 -10.19 -14.16 23.24
CA TYR A 61 -9.69 -12.77 23.06
C TYR A 61 -8.96 -12.54 21.74
N LEU A 62 -8.79 -13.56 20.90
CA LEU A 62 -8.05 -13.47 19.65
C LEU A 62 -8.68 -12.48 18.65
N PRO A 63 -10.01 -12.39 18.47
CA PRO A 63 -10.63 -11.39 17.59
C PRO A 63 -10.28 -9.95 18.00
N ASN A 64 -10.31 -9.65 19.29
CA ASN A 64 -9.94 -8.33 19.81
C ASN A 64 -8.47 -8.02 19.55
N TYR A 65 -7.58 -8.99 19.75
CA TYR A 65 -6.16 -8.86 19.48
C TYR A 65 -5.88 -8.60 17.99
N LEU A 66 -6.52 -9.36 17.09
CA LEU A 66 -6.41 -9.15 15.65
C LEU A 66 -6.93 -7.76 15.26
N THR A 67 -8.04 -7.31 15.84
CA THR A 67 -8.54 -5.94 15.59
C THR A 67 -7.48 -4.89 15.88
N VAL A 68 -6.78 -5.00 16.99
CA VAL A 68 -5.71 -4.05 17.35
C VAL A 68 -4.57 -4.08 16.34
N ILE A 69 -4.11 -5.27 15.96
CA ILE A 69 -3.03 -5.44 14.97
C ILE A 69 -3.41 -4.83 13.62
N TYR A 70 -4.60 -5.15 13.11
CA TYR A 70 -5.04 -4.64 11.81
C TYR A 70 -5.29 -3.13 11.81
N ARG A 71 -5.81 -2.57 12.91
CA ARG A 71 -5.96 -1.12 13.07
C ARG A 71 -4.61 -0.42 13.15
N PHE A 72 -3.64 -1.02 13.83
CA PHE A 72 -2.27 -0.51 13.86
C PHE A 72 -1.62 -0.52 12.47
N LEU A 73 -1.79 -1.61 11.71
CA LEU A 73 -1.36 -1.68 10.31
C LEU A 73 -2.05 -0.60 9.46
N GLY A 74 -3.37 -0.46 9.62
CA GLY A 74 -4.15 0.57 8.93
C GLY A 74 -3.65 1.99 9.24
N TRP A 75 -3.33 2.27 10.49
CA TRP A 75 -2.77 3.56 10.90
C TRP A 75 -1.40 3.84 10.24
N TRP A 76 -0.53 2.84 10.20
CA TRP A 76 0.77 2.96 9.52
C TRP A 76 0.61 3.20 8.01
N LEU A 77 -0.32 2.51 7.37
CA LEU A 77 -0.58 2.67 5.95
C LEU A 77 -1.18 4.05 5.64
N LEU A 78 -2.14 4.50 6.45
CA LEU A 78 -2.74 5.83 6.38
C LEU A 78 -1.66 6.93 6.49
N THR A 79 -0.84 6.87 7.53
CA THR A 79 0.20 7.88 7.76
C THR A 79 1.28 7.86 6.69
N SER A 80 1.65 6.69 6.18
CA SER A 80 2.58 6.55 5.04
C SER A 80 2.01 7.16 3.75
N GLY A 81 0.73 6.93 3.47
CA GLY A 81 0.05 7.52 2.32
C GLY A 81 -0.03 9.05 2.43
N LEU A 82 -0.37 9.58 3.61
CA LEU A 82 -0.35 11.01 3.89
C LEU A 82 1.05 11.61 3.74
N LEU A 83 2.09 10.91 4.20
CA LEU A 83 3.47 11.35 4.03
C LEU A 83 3.84 11.48 2.55
N ILE A 84 3.46 10.53 1.72
CA ILE A 84 3.67 10.59 0.26
C ILE A 84 2.96 11.83 -0.32
N ILE A 85 1.68 12.04 0.01
CA ILE A 85 0.89 13.15 -0.51
C ILE A 85 1.48 14.51 -0.07
N ILE A 86 1.84 14.64 1.19
CA ILE A 86 2.47 15.85 1.73
C ILE A 86 3.83 16.11 1.04
N TYR A 87 4.65 15.07 0.90
CA TYR A 87 5.93 15.16 0.21
C TYR A 87 5.77 15.67 -1.23
N LEU A 88 4.82 15.11 -1.97
CA LEU A 88 4.48 15.56 -3.33
C LEU A 88 4.07 17.03 -3.37
N ARG A 89 3.24 17.44 -2.41
CA ARG A 89 2.72 18.81 -2.32
C ARG A 89 3.82 19.83 -1.98
N VAL A 90 4.68 19.50 -1.04
CA VAL A 90 5.76 20.37 -0.55
C VAL A 90 6.88 20.49 -1.59
N THR A 91 7.34 19.38 -2.15
CA THR A 91 8.47 19.37 -3.09
C THR A 91 8.06 19.72 -4.51
N ARG A 92 6.77 19.56 -4.85
CA ARG A 92 6.22 19.66 -6.22
C ARG A 92 7.01 18.84 -7.24
N LEU A 93 7.86 17.92 -6.77
CA LEU A 93 8.79 17.12 -7.56
C LEU A 93 9.70 17.98 -8.48
N GLY A 94 9.96 19.22 -8.08
CA GLY A 94 10.68 20.21 -8.90
C GLY A 94 12.14 19.85 -9.12
N THR A 95 12.77 19.11 -8.21
CA THR A 95 14.18 18.71 -8.32
C THR A 95 14.33 17.23 -8.66
N LYS A 96 15.40 16.88 -9.37
CA LYS A 96 15.75 15.48 -9.66
C LYS A 96 15.95 14.68 -8.36
N LEU A 97 16.52 15.31 -7.33
CA LEU A 97 16.73 14.67 -6.03
C LEU A 97 15.39 14.28 -5.38
N ALA A 98 14.41 15.20 -5.34
CA ALA A 98 13.10 14.91 -4.76
C ALA A 98 12.40 13.76 -5.49
N ARG A 99 12.45 13.74 -6.83
CA ARG A 99 11.87 12.65 -7.63
C ARG A 99 12.54 11.30 -7.35
N ASN A 100 13.87 11.27 -7.43
CA ASN A 100 14.63 10.03 -7.26
C ASN A 100 14.50 9.48 -5.84
N SER A 101 14.49 10.32 -4.81
CA SER A 101 14.31 9.87 -3.42
C SER A 101 12.97 9.20 -3.21
N LEU A 102 11.88 9.79 -3.72
CA LEU A 102 10.55 9.18 -3.59
C LEU A 102 10.43 7.88 -4.42
N HIS A 103 10.92 7.88 -5.66
CA HIS A 103 10.94 6.67 -6.49
C HIS A 103 11.72 5.54 -5.83
N MET A 104 12.88 5.82 -5.25
CA MET A 104 13.71 4.83 -4.57
C MET A 104 12.99 4.22 -3.37
N ILE A 105 12.38 5.06 -2.51
CA ILE A 105 11.62 4.58 -1.34
C ILE A 105 10.46 3.70 -1.79
N LEU A 106 9.66 4.16 -2.75
CA LEU A 106 8.51 3.39 -3.25
C LEU A 106 8.94 2.08 -3.93
N PHE A 107 10.07 2.08 -4.61
CA PHE A 107 10.64 0.88 -5.21
C PHE A 107 11.04 -0.16 -4.15
N ILE A 108 11.67 0.29 -3.05
CA ILE A 108 12.00 -0.59 -1.91
C ILE A 108 10.72 -1.14 -1.27
N VAL A 109 9.70 -0.31 -1.09
CA VAL A 109 8.39 -0.75 -0.57
C VAL A 109 7.79 -1.82 -1.49
N LEU A 110 7.81 -1.63 -2.81
CA LEU A 110 7.31 -2.64 -3.75
C LEU A 110 8.07 -3.95 -3.67
N ILE A 111 9.42 -3.92 -3.60
CA ILE A 111 10.21 -5.14 -3.43
C ILE A 111 9.76 -5.90 -2.18
N GLY A 112 9.61 -5.20 -1.06
CA GLY A 112 9.10 -5.81 0.17
C GLY A 112 7.71 -6.40 0.01
N LEU A 113 6.78 -5.68 -0.61
CA LEU A 113 5.42 -6.17 -0.88
C LEU A 113 5.43 -7.41 -1.78
N TYR A 114 6.23 -7.42 -2.84
CA TYR A 114 6.38 -8.61 -3.71
C TYR A 114 6.90 -9.81 -2.92
N TYR A 115 7.94 -9.60 -2.11
CA TYR A 115 8.48 -10.66 -1.28
C TYR A 115 7.41 -11.24 -0.33
N PHE A 116 6.72 -10.39 0.43
CA PHE A 116 5.71 -10.85 1.38
C PHE A 116 4.51 -11.52 0.69
N VAL A 117 3.98 -10.89 -0.36
CA VAL A 117 2.80 -11.42 -1.07
C VAL A 117 3.11 -12.79 -1.67
N PHE A 118 4.19 -12.93 -2.43
CA PHE A 118 4.47 -14.20 -3.12
C PHE A 118 5.06 -15.28 -2.21
N SER A 119 5.70 -14.90 -1.07
CA SER A 119 6.20 -15.89 -0.11
C SER A 119 5.13 -16.41 0.84
N PHE A 120 4.15 -15.57 1.21
CA PHE A 120 3.22 -15.92 2.28
C PHE A 120 1.75 -15.93 1.84
N ILE A 121 1.32 -15.02 0.96
CA ILE A 121 -0.09 -14.85 0.60
C ILE A 121 -0.33 -14.74 -0.92
N PRO A 122 0.15 -15.68 -1.75
CA PRO A 122 0.09 -15.57 -3.20
C PRO A 122 -1.33 -15.52 -3.78
N GLN A 123 -2.34 -15.91 -2.99
CA GLN A 123 -3.75 -15.85 -3.36
C GLN A 123 -4.48 -14.63 -2.79
N SER A 124 -3.73 -13.64 -2.27
CA SER A 124 -4.32 -12.42 -1.72
C SER A 124 -5.12 -11.64 -2.78
N PRO A 125 -6.31 -11.12 -2.42
CA PRO A 125 -7.09 -10.25 -3.30
C PRO A 125 -6.36 -8.93 -3.65
N PHE A 126 -5.27 -8.61 -2.96
CA PHE A 126 -4.45 -7.43 -3.22
C PHE A 126 -3.35 -7.63 -4.29
N VAL A 127 -3.17 -8.84 -4.82
CA VAL A 127 -2.18 -9.10 -5.90
C VAL A 127 -2.43 -8.23 -7.14
N PRO A 128 -3.66 -8.08 -7.66
CA PRO A 128 -3.93 -7.16 -8.77
C PRO A 128 -3.55 -5.71 -8.46
N LEU A 129 -3.82 -5.26 -7.23
CA LEU A 129 -3.45 -3.92 -6.78
C LEU A 129 -1.94 -3.72 -6.80
N LEU A 130 -1.16 -4.72 -6.40
CA LEU A 130 0.30 -4.68 -6.44
C LEU A 130 0.83 -4.45 -7.87
N TYR A 131 0.25 -5.11 -8.87
CA TYR A 131 0.59 -4.87 -10.28
C TYR A 131 0.24 -3.45 -10.74
N VAL A 132 -0.91 -2.93 -10.31
CA VAL A 132 -1.31 -1.54 -10.64
C VAL A 132 -0.33 -0.54 -10.00
N LEU A 133 0.04 -0.72 -8.74
CA LEU A 133 1.00 0.15 -8.06
C LEU A 133 2.38 0.11 -8.75
N THR A 134 2.80 -1.07 -9.19
CA THR A 134 4.03 -1.25 -9.96
C THR A 134 3.97 -0.48 -11.27
N PHE A 135 2.90 -0.64 -12.04
CA PHE A 135 2.70 0.10 -13.29
C PHE A 135 2.72 1.62 -13.08
N LEU A 136 2.04 2.11 -12.06
CA LEU A 136 2.02 3.54 -11.72
C LEU A 136 3.43 4.07 -11.39
N LEU A 137 4.19 3.32 -10.57
CA LEU A 137 5.55 3.73 -10.22
C LEU A 137 6.46 3.77 -11.44
N PHE A 138 6.46 2.73 -12.28
CA PHE A 138 7.28 2.69 -13.49
C PHE A 138 6.87 3.74 -14.51
N CYS A 139 5.58 4.05 -14.64
CA CYS A 139 5.09 5.16 -15.44
C CYS A 139 5.71 6.49 -14.96
N SER A 140 5.65 6.76 -13.66
CA SER A 140 6.23 7.97 -13.07
C SER A 140 7.75 8.04 -13.29
N ILE A 141 8.49 6.94 -13.08
CA ILE A 141 9.94 6.87 -13.29
C ILE A 141 10.27 7.18 -14.76
N TYR A 142 9.58 6.54 -15.70
CA TYR A 142 9.81 6.75 -17.13
C TYR A 142 9.64 8.22 -17.53
N PHE A 143 8.54 8.85 -17.13
CA PHE A 143 8.32 10.26 -17.46
C PHE A 143 9.25 11.20 -16.70
N SER A 144 9.69 10.83 -15.49
CA SER A 144 10.70 11.59 -14.74
C SER A 144 12.04 11.75 -15.50
N THR A 145 12.42 10.72 -16.30
CA THR A 145 13.64 10.80 -17.13
C THR A 145 13.50 11.80 -18.30
N ARG A 146 12.27 12.15 -18.69
CA ARG A 146 11.95 13.08 -19.78
C ARG A 146 11.78 14.53 -19.31
N MET A 147 11.79 14.78 -17.99
CA MET A 147 11.72 16.14 -17.45
C MET A 147 13.05 16.85 -17.65
N VAL A 148 12.99 17.97 -18.34
CA VAL A 148 14.09 18.95 -18.38
C VAL A 148 14.10 19.68 -17.04
N LYS A 149 15.31 19.99 -16.52
CA LYS A 149 15.47 20.71 -15.24
C LYS A 149 14.78 22.04 -15.25
#